data_5a841656887cb574bbd83bd0f841cccf
#
_entry.id   5a841656887cb574bbd83bd0f841cccf
#
_cell.length_a   1.000
_cell.length_b   1.000
_cell.length_c   1.000
_cell.angle_alpha   90.00
_cell.angle_beta   90.00
_cell.angle_gamma   90.00
#
_symmetry.space_group_name_H-M   'P 1'
#
loop_
_entity.id
_entity.type
_entity.pdbx_description
1 polymer ?
#
loop_
_entity_poly.entity_id
_entity_poly.type
_entity_poly.pdbx_seq_one_letter_code
_entity_poly.pdbx_strand_id
1 'polypeptide(L)'
;MMHAMQIETARKGEDRYDFTSYFRAIEDDIRDADIAVANMEFTLGGKPYTGYPEFSAPDTFADYLAGCGFDIFLTANNHILDKGSEGAARTIEIYRRLEKEYGIRFTGIAESPEARSDNFPLKLRRKGISLSLVNFTYGTNLGGTAHWPKTNYMSDRDAILKALEKSGKADFTIVLPHWGDEYHLRHSARQEDMAEWLAENGADVIIGAHPHVVQDTAAVRGIPVIYSLGNAVSNMSAANTQLELMVTLRIVRHGNGDIQMLVPELTWLWCSRPGGYTDDYAVIPVEEHIGRRDEWKGGWEYDKMVSTYERVRNNN
;
A
#
# COMPACT_ATOMS: atom_id res chain seq x y z
N MET A 1 5.73 5.45 2.25
CA MET A 1 6.46 5.89 3.47
C MET A 1 6.64 7.40 3.46
N MET A 2 6.83 8.02 4.63
CA MET A 2 7.03 9.48 4.75
C MET A 2 8.38 9.77 5.42
N HIS A 3 9.40 10.05 4.62
CA HIS A 3 10.74 10.39 5.11
C HIS A 3 10.86 11.87 5.50
N ALA A 4 11.87 12.21 6.30
CA ALA A 4 12.11 13.59 6.77
C ALA A 4 12.22 14.60 5.60
N MET A 5 12.91 14.24 4.52
CA MET A 5 13.04 15.10 3.32
C MET A 5 11.69 15.37 2.66
N GLN A 6 10.79 14.39 2.64
CA GLN A 6 9.43 14.57 2.08
C GLN A 6 8.63 15.55 2.93
N ILE A 7 8.71 15.43 4.27
CA ILE A 7 8.07 16.35 5.21
C ILE A 7 8.61 17.78 5.01
N GLU A 8 9.93 17.92 4.89
CA GLU A 8 10.58 19.22 4.74
C GLU A 8 10.25 19.86 3.38
N THR A 9 10.30 19.12 2.29
CA THR A 9 9.96 19.61 0.94
C THR A 9 8.50 20.06 0.86
N ALA A 10 7.59 19.30 1.49
CA ALA A 10 6.17 19.65 1.53
C ALA A 10 5.85 20.82 2.44
N ARG A 11 6.76 21.23 3.35
CA ARG A 11 6.51 22.31 4.30
C ARG A 11 6.40 23.68 3.61
N LYS A 12 5.29 24.36 3.81
CA LYS A 12 5.01 25.72 3.28
C LYS A 12 4.78 26.75 4.40
N GLY A 13 5.07 26.38 5.65
CA GLY A 13 4.94 27.23 6.83
C GLY A 13 5.04 26.42 8.12
N GLU A 14 4.74 27.01 9.27
CA GLU A 14 4.93 26.37 10.59
C GLU A 14 4.16 25.03 10.69
N ASP A 15 2.91 24.99 10.26
CA ASP A 15 2.04 23.82 10.30
C ASP A 15 1.30 23.58 8.96
N ARG A 16 1.83 24.11 7.88
CA ARG A 16 1.25 23.94 6.55
C ARG A 16 2.15 23.09 5.68
N TYR A 17 1.55 22.08 5.06
CA TYR A 17 2.20 21.17 4.13
C TYR A 17 1.42 21.11 2.82
N ASP A 18 2.10 20.97 1.72
CA ASP A 18 1.53 20.82 0.39
C ASP A 18 2.10 19.54 -0.25
N PHE A 19 1.22 18.56 -0.49
CA PHE A 19 1.53 17.27 -1.10
C PHE A 19 0.89 17.13 -2.48
N THR A 20 0.29 18.20 -3.04
CA THR A 20 -0.51 18.13 -4.26
C THR A 20 0.25 17.64 -5.49
N SER A 21 1.57 17.79 -5.52
CA SER A 21 2.43 17.27 -6.59
C SER A 21 2.56 15.75 -6.60
N TYR A 22 2.38 15.09 -5.44
CA TYR A 22 2.79 13.70 -5.23
C TYR A 22 2.06 12.72 -6.15
N PHE A 23 0.75 12.79 -6.23
CA PHE A 23 -0.09 11.89 -7.03
C PHE A 23 -0.83 12.57 -8.17
N ARG A 24 -0.48 13.83 -8.48
CA ARG A 24 -1.17 14.63 -9.49
C ARG A 24 -1.24 13.97 -10.86
N ALA A 25 -0.19 13.26 -11.27
CA ALA A 25 -0.11 12.63 -12.59
C ALA A 25 -0.96 11.36 -12.72
N ILE A 26 -1.39 10.77 -11.59
CA ILE A 26 -2.24 9.58 -11.53
C ILE A 26 -3.51 9.81 -10.71
N GLU A 27 -3.85 11.07 -10.43
CA GLU A 27 -5.04 11.40 -9.63
C GLU A 27 -6.34 10.94 -10.31
N ASP A 28 -6.41 11.05 -11.62
CA ASP A 28 -7.58 10.59 -12.40
C ASP A 28 -7.71 9.06 -12.30
N ASP A 29 -6.62 8.30 -12.40
CA ASP A 29 -6.64 6.84 -12.24
C ASP A 29 -7.12 6.42 -10.83
N ILE A 30 -6.71 7.17 -9.80
CA ILE A 30 -7.15 6.92 -8.42
C ILE A 30 -8.65 7.22 -8.29
N ARG A 31 -9.13 8.34 -8.83
CA ARG A 31 -10.54 8.77 -8.73
C ARG A 31 -11.49 7.93 -9.57
N ASP A 32 -11.04 7.43 -10.71
CA ASP A 32 -11.84 6.60 -11.61
C ASP A 32 -12.02 5.16 -11.10
N ALA A 33 -11.18 4.74 -10.17
CA ALA A 33 -11.33 3.45 -9.50
C ALA A 33 -12.61 3.43 -8.64
N ASP A 34 -13.36 2.33 -8.69
CA ASP A 34 -14.49 2.13 -7.76
C ASP A 34 -14.04 2.05 -6.30
N ILE A 35 -12.82 1.56 -6.07
CA ILE A 35 -12.16 1.45 -4.77
C ILE A 35 -10.66 1.61 -4.99
N ALA A 36 -10.07 2.66 -4.45
CA ALA A 36 -8.64 2.89 -4.43
C ALA A 36 -8.05 2.54 -3.05
N VAL A 37 -6.95 1.76 -3.05
CA VAL A 37 -6.34 1.21 -1.83
C VAL A 37 -4.89 1.68 -1.70
N ALA A 38 -4.49 2.15 -0.51
CA ALA A 38 -3.11 2.54 -0.22
C ALA A 38 -2.56 1.84 1.03
N ASN A 39 -1.29 1.39 0.97
CA ASN A 39 -0.55 0.94 2.16
C ASN A 39 0.08 2.15 2.86
N MET A 40 -0.34 2.40 4.11
CA MET A 40 0.07 3.54 4.93
C MET A 40 1.23 3.13 5.85
N GLU A 41 2.43 3.03 5.28
CA GLU A 41 3.62 2.52 5.99
C GLU A 41 4.31 3.62 6.82
N PHE A 42 3.57 4.13 7.81
CA PHE A 42 3.97 5.12 8.81
C PHE A 42 2.89 5.24 9.88
N THR A 43 3.21 5.89 11.00
CA THR A 43 2.21 6.31 11.99
C THR A 43 1.77 7.76 11.75
N LEU A 44 0.60 8.10 12.28
CA LEU A 44 0.13 9.47 12.50
C LEU A 44 0.26 9.81 13.99
N GLY A 45 1.48 9.61 14.51
CA GLY A 45 1.80 9.71 15.95
C GLY A 45 1.84 11.14 16.50
N GLY A 46 1.68 12.15 15.63
CA GLY A 46 1.75 13.56 16.01
C GLY A 46 3.18 14.13 15.98
N LYS A 47 3.34 15.34 16.46
CA LYS A 47 4.63 16.02 16.53
C LYS A 47 5.52 15.48 17.66
N PRO A 48 6.87 15.49 17.46
CA PRO A 48 7.56 15.92 16.26
C PRO A 48 7.35 14.92 15.12
N TYR A 49 7.11 15.43 13.91
CA TYR A 49 7.07 14.60 12.73
C TYR A 49 8.47 14.10 12.39
N THR A 50 8.59 12.80 12.07
CA THR A 50 9.87 12.11 11.89
C THR A 50 9.83 11.16 10.70
N GLY A 51 10.98 11.00 10.03
CA GLY A 51 11.23 9.95 9.06
C GLY A 51 11.88 8.72 9.71
N TYR A 52 12.65 7.96 8.89
CA TYR A 52 13.40 6.80 9.37
C TYR A 52 14.29 7.13 10.58
N PRO A 53 14.42 6.23 11.60
CA PRO A 53 13.85 4.87 11.64
C PRO A 53 12.41 4.79 12.17
N GLU A 54 11.86 5.82 12.79
CA GLU A 54 10.56 5.84 13.44
C GLU A 54 9.66 6.91 12.81
N PHE A 55 8.81 6.47 11.89
CA PHE A 55 7.99 7.38 11.10
C PHE A 55 6.81 7.97 11.90
N SER A 56 6.67 9.30 11.83
CA SER A 56 5.47 10.02 12.22
C SER A 56 5.15 11.07 11.15
N ALA A 57 4.17 10.79 10.31
CA ALA A 57 3.77 11.68 9.23
C ALA A 57 2.86 12.81 9.72
N PRO A 58 2.85 13.99 9.03
CA PRO A 58 1.81 14.99 9.24
C PRO A 58 0.41 14.44 8.93
N ASP A 59 -0.57 14.73 9.77
CA ASP A 59 -1.97 14.31 9.56
C ASP A 59 -2.50 14.77 8.19
N THR A 60 -2.09 15.95 7.76
CA THR A 60 -2.45 16.54 6.45
C THR A 60 -2.04 15.70 5.27
N PHE A 61 -1.08 14.77 5.42
CA PHE A 61 -0.76 13.82 4.36
C PHE A 61 -1.86 12.78 4.19
N ALA A 62 -2.42 12.28 5.29
CA ALA A 62 -3.56 11.36 5.22
C ALA A 62 -4.84 12.07 4.73
N ASP A 63 -5.06 13.35 5.12
CA ASP A 63 -6.12 14.18 4.55
C ASP A 63 -5.96 14.34 3.03
N TYR A 64 -4.75 14.63 2.56
CA TYR A 64 -4.44 14.73 1.13
C TYR A 64 -4.76 13.44 0.39
N LEU A 65 -4.33 12.27 0.91
CA LEU A 65 -4.60 10.98 0.26
C LEU A 65 -6.10 10.67 0.18
N ALA A 66 -6.84 10.93 1.26
CA ALA A 66 -8.30 10.79 1.24
C ALA A 66 -8.94 11.75 0.23
N GLY A 67 -8.43 12.99 0.14
CA GLY A 67 -8.86 13.99 -0.85
C GLY A 67 -8.52 13.62 -2.30
N CYS A 68 -7.43 12.87 -2.55
CA CYS A 68 -7.09 12.35 -3.88
C CYS A 68 -8.06 11.25 -4.36
N GLY A 69 -8.84 10.63 -3.46
CA GLY A 69 -9.79 9.60 -3.83
C GLY A 69 -9.42 8.20 -3.35
N PHE A 70 -8.40 8.05 -2.48
CA PHE A 70 -8.15 6.77 -1.82
C PHE A 70 -9.28 6.44 -0.84
N ASP A 71 -9.84 5.24 -0.98
CA ASP A 71 -10.98 4.77 -0.18
C ASP A 71 -10.57 3.90 1.00
N ILE A 72 -9.47 3.14 0.87
CA ILE A 72 -9.06 2.15 1.88
C ILE A 72 -7.58 2.31 2.22
N PHE A 73 -7.30 2.44 3.52
CA PHE A 73 -5.96 2.50 4.05
C PHE A 73 -5.57 1.19 4.75
N LEU A 74 -4.48 0.56 4.25
CA LEU A 74 -3.89 -0.62 4.85
C LEU A 74 -2.88 -0.18 5.91
N THR A 75 -3.02 -0.72 7.11
CA THR A 75 -2.24 -0.28 8.28
C THR A 75 -1.45 -1.40 8.93
N ALA A 76 -1.62 -2.66 8.49
CA ALA A 76 -0.78 -3.74 8.96
C ALA A 76 0.56 -3.72 8.21
N ASN A 77 1.53 -3.01 8.77
CA ASN A 77 2.90 -2.93 8.29
C ASN A 77 3.89 -2.85 9.47
N ASN A 78 5.19 -2.93 9.18
CA ASN A 78 6.22 -2.96 10.22
C ASN A 78 6.39 -1.61 10.95
N HIS A 79 5.90 -0.50 10.39
CA HIS A 79 6.01 0.85 10.95
C HIS A 79 4.78 1.33 11.73
N ILE A 80 3.70 0.54 11.79
CA ILE A 80 2.45 0.98 12.44
C ILE A 80 2.59 1.23 13.95
N LEU A 81 3.61 0.68 14.60
CA LEU A 81 3.91 0.87 16.02
C LEU A 81 5.13 1.75 16.29
N ASP A 82 5.66 2.48 15.31
CA ASP A 82 6.88 3.31 15.45
C ASP A 82 6.79 4.37 16.56
N LYS A 83 5.61 4.80 16.92
CA LYS A 83 5.36 5.72 18.05
C LYS A 83 4.67 5.03 19.23
N GLY A 84 4.90 3.72 19.36
CA GLY A 84 4.35 2.90 20.45
C GLY A 84 2.83 2.84 20.44
N SER A 85 2.26 2.36 21.55
CA SER A 85 0.79 2.22 21.69
C SER A 85 0.05 3.56 21.63
N GLU A 86 0.63 4.64 22.16
CA GLU A 86 0.01 5.98 22.12
C GLU A 86 -0.05 6.52 20.70
N GLY A 87 1.06 6.41 19.93
CA GLY A 87 1.08 6.81 18.53
C GLY A 87 0.13 5.98 17.65
N ALA A 88 0.03 4.69 17.94
CA ALA A 88 -0.90 3.80 17.26
C ALA A 88 -2.37 4.14 17.59
N ALA A 89 -2.69 4.44 18.85
CA ALA A 89 -4.03 4.89 19.26
C ALA A 89 -4.41 6.20 18.56
N ARG A 90 -3.49 7.19 18.56
CA ARG A 90 -3.69 8.44 17.84
C ARG A 90 -3.88 8.23 16.33
N THR A 91 -3.12 7.32 15.74
CA THR A 91 -3.28 6.97 14.31
C THR A 91 -4.69 6.46 14.02
N ILE A 92 -5.25 5.60 14.88
CA ILE A 92 -6.63 5.14 14.76
C ILE A 92 -7.63 6.31 14.88
N GLU A 93 -7.42 7.24 15.83
CA GLU A 93 -8.28 8.42 15.99
C GLU A 93 -8.33 9.27 14.72
N ILE A 94 -7.17 9.48 14.07
CA ILE A 94 -7.10 10.22 12.81
C ILE A 94 -7.86 9.46 11.71
N TYR A 95 -7.68 8.15 11.56
CA TYR A 95 -8.43 7.38 10.56
C TYR A 95 -9.94 7.36 10.86
N ARG A 96 -10.36 7.32 12.13
CA ARG A 96 -11.78 7.44 12.50
C ARG A 96 -12.36 8.82 12.15
N ARG A 97 -11.55 9.88 12.21
CA ARG A 97 -11.94 11.20 11.72
C ARG A 97 -12.11 11.17 10.20
N LEU A 98 -11.13 10.62 9.48
CA LEU A 98 -11.18 10.53 8.01
C LEU A 98 -12.33 9.64 7.51
N GLU A 99 -12.69 8.58 8.24
CA GLU A 99 -13.91 7.77 7.96
C GLU A 99 -15.17 8.66 7.96
N LYS A 100 -15.27 9.59 8.91
CA LYS A 100 -16.44 10.49 9.03
C LYS A 100 -16.45 11.60 7.98
N GLU A 101 -15.26 12.13 7.67
CA GLU A 101 -15.12 13.29 6.79
C GLU A 101 -15.12 12.93 5.31
N TYR A 102 -14.44 11.83 4.94
CA TYR A 102 -14.23 11.42 3.54
C TYR A 102 -14.89 10.09 3.19
N GLY A 103 -15.40 9.34 4.17
CA GLY A 103 -15.99 8.01 3.93
C GLY A 103 -14.96 6.91 3.70
N ILE A 104 -13.68 7.15 3.99
CA ILE A 104 -12.63 6.14 3.86
C ILE A 104 -12.88 4.98 4.83
N ARG A 105 -12.21 3.86 4.60
CA ARG A 105 -12.13 2.75 5.56
C ARG A 105 -10.65 2.41 5.80
N PHE A 106 -10.36 1.75 6.92
CA PHE A 106 -9.02 1.23 7.18
C PHE A 106 -9.07 -0.17 7.78
N THR A 107 -7.99 -0.94 7.61
CA THR A 107 -7.82 -2.27 8.18
C THR A 107 -6.35 -2.55 8.47
N GLY A 108 -6.09 -3.45 9.42
CA GLY A 108 -4.74 -3.86 9.82
C GLY A 108 -4.48 -3.63 11.29
N ILE A 109 -4.73 -2.42 11.80
CA ILE A 109 -4.67 -2.09 13.23
C ILE A 109 -6.09 -1.98 13.81
N ALA A 110 -6.24 -2.32 15.07
CA ALA A 110 -7.50 -2.19 15.80
C ALA A 110 -7.27 -1.77 17.26
N GLU A 111 -8.22 -1.04 17.82
CA GLU A 111 -8.21 -0.56 19.20
C GLU A 111 -8.70 -1.59 20.22
N SER A 112 -9.41 -2.63 19.78
CA SER A 112 -9.98 -3.68 20.66
C SER A 112 -10.18 -5.00 19.90
N PRO A 113 -10.44 -6.12 20.62
CA PRO A 113 -10.82 -7.40 19.99
C PRO A 113 -12.08 -7.29 19.13
N GLU A 114 -13.07 -6.51 19.56
CA GLU A 114 -14.32 -6.27 18.84
C GLU A 114 -14.06 -5.53 17.54
N ALA A 115 -13.34 -4.40 17.60
CA ALA A 115 -12.94 -3.63 16.42
C ALA A 115 -12.11 -4.47 15.44
N ARG A 116 -11.20 -5.33 15.94
CA ARG A 116 -10.48 -6.29 15.11
C ARG A 116 -11.42 -7.26 14.42
N SER A 117 -12.39 -7.81 15.16
CA SER A 117 -13.36 -8.75 14.59
C SER A 117 -14.20 -8.16 13.45
N ASP A 118 -14.47 -6.86 13.51
CA ASP A 118 -15.25 -6.12 12.51
C ASP A 118 -14.43 -5.73 11.28
N ASN A 119 -13.10 -5.53 11.45
CA ASN A 119 -12.19 -5.05 10.41
C ASN A 119 -11.21 -6.12 9.89
N PHE A 120 -11.28 -7.35 10.39
CA PHE A 120 -10.43 -8.45 9.95
C PHE A 120 -11.28 -9.71 9.74
N PRO A 121 -11.73 -9.93 8.47
CA PRO A 121 -11.48 -9.16 7.26
C PRO A 121 -12.30 -7.87 7.17
N LEU A 122 -11.79 -6.86 6.47
CA LEU A 122 -12.58 -5.69 6.08
C LEU A 122 -13.54 -6.08 4.95
N LYS A 123 -14.83 -5.92 5.18
CA LYS A 123 -15.88 -6.23 4.20
C LYS A 123 -16.50 -4.97 3.65
N LEU A 124 -16.72 -4.96 2.36
CA LEU A 124 -17.37 -3.86 1.65
C LEU A 124 -18.21 -4.38 0.48
N ARG A 125 -19.09 -3.54 -0.03
CA ARG A 125 -19.88 -3.83 -1.23
C ARG A 125 -19.84 -2.64 -2.17
N ARG A 126 -19.49 -2.89 -3.44
CA ARG A 126 -19.47 -1.87 -4.47
C ARG A 126 -20.10 -2.41 -5.75
N LYS A 127 -21.00 -1.64 -6.36
CA LYS A 127 -21.73 -2.01 -7.59
C LYS A 127 -22.29 -3.44 -7.59
N GLY A 128 -22.82 -3.86 -6.43
CA GLY A 128 -23.44 -5.18 -6.27
C GLY A 128 -22.48 -6.33 -5.96
N ILE A 129 -21.16 -6.12 -6.00
CA ILE A 129 -20.13 -7.12 -5.67
C ILE A 129 -19.69 -6.91 -4.23
N SER A 130 -19.65 -7.98 -3.44
CA SER A 130 -19.12 -7.99 -2.08
C SER A 130 -17.65 -8.40 -2.10
N LEU A 131 -16.81 -7.57 -1.47
CA LEU A 131 -15.38 -7.79 -1.37
C LEU A 131 -14.97 -8.01 0.07
N SER A 132 -13.94 -8.81 0.25
CA SER A 132 -13.28 -9.05 1.54
C SER A 132 -11.79 -8.78 1.42
N LEU A 133 -11.24 -7.91 2.26
CA LEU A 133 -9.82 -7.57 2.30
C LEU A 133 -9.20 -8.10 3.59
N VAL A 134 -8.12 -8.87 3.45
CA VAL A 134 -7.37 -9.47 4.57
C VAL A 134 -5.96 -8.88 4.58
N ASN A 135 -5.70 -7.93 5.49
CA ASN A 135 -4.41 -7.24 5.61
C ASN A 135 -3.69 -7.63 6.91
N PHE A 136 -2.44 -8.06 6.81
CA PHE A 136 -1.57 -8.44 7.91
C PHE A 136 -0.09 -8.19 7.61
N THR A 137 0.76 -8.16 8.65
CA THR A 137 2.20 -7.90 8.53
C THR A 137 3.04 -9.05 9.09
N TYR A 138 4.26 -9.22 8.55
CA TYR A 138 5.24 -10.17 9.09
C TYR A 138 5.68 -9.82 10.52
N GLY A 139 5.64 -8.54 10.88
CA GLY A 139 6.11 -8.05 12.16
C GLY A 139 6.01 -6.53 12.30
N THR A 140 6.54 -6.01 13.39
CA THR A 140 6.70 -4.57 13.68
C THR A 140 8.09 -4.30 14.22
N ASN A 141 8.70 -3.15 13.83
CA ASN A 141 10.10 -2.84 14.13
C ASN A 141 10.36 -2.67 15.65
N LEU A 142 9.41 -2.16 16.39
CA LEU A 142 9.51 -2.00 17.85
C LEU A 142 8.90 -3.18 18.64
N GLY A 143 8.61 -4.30 17.96
CA GLY A 143 7.93 -5.45 18.57
C GLY A 143 6.43 -5.21 18.76
N GLY A 144 5.74 -6.21 19.33
CA GLY A 144 4.32 -6.13 19.62
C GLY A 144 4.02 -5.37 20.91
N THR A 145 2.79 -4.92 21.05
CA THR A 145 2.28 -4.32 22.30
C THR A 145 1.61 -5.37 23.19
N ALA A 146 1.80 -5.28 24.51
CA ALA A 146 1.08 -6.14 25.45
C ALA A 146 -0.42 -5.85 25.47
N HIS A 147 -0.79 -4.60 25.28
CA HIS A 147 -2.16 -4.08 25.30
C HIS A 147 -2.60 -3.59 23.92
N TRP A 148 -3.89 -3.34 23.73
CA TRP A 148 -4.43 -2.68 22.55
C TRP A 148 -3.96 -1.21 22.49
N PRO A 149 -3.77 -0.65 21.27
CA PRO A 149 -4.10 -1.22 19.96
C PRO A 149 -3.11 -2.31 19.50
N LYS A 150 -3.59 -3.20 18.62
CA LYS A 150 -2.81 -4.30 18.03
C LYS A 150 -2.99 -4.36 16.52
N THR A 151 -1.94 -4.76 15.82
CA THR A 151 -1.99 -5.06 14.38
C THR A 151 -2.20 -6.56 14.13
N ASN A 152 -2.53 -6.92 12.89
CA ASN A 152 -2.67 -8.30 12.46
C ASN A 152 -1.30 -8.87 12.06
N TYR A 153 -0.87 -9.93 12.71
CA TYR A 153 0.43 -10.56 12.44
C TYR A 153 0.31 -11.80 11.55
N MET A 154 1.24 -11.97 10.63
CA MET A 154 1.39 -13.16 9.77
C MET A 154 1.60 -14.45 10.58
N SER A 155 2.21 -14.33 11.77
CA SER A 155 2.42 -15.45 12.69
C SER A 155 1.12 -15.95 13.35
N ASP A 156 0.05 -15.14 13.38
CA ASP A 156 -1.27 -15.53 13.91
C ASP A 156 -2.09 -16.23 12.81
N ARG A 157 -1.65 -17.42 12.40
CA ARG A 157 -2.28 -18.22 11.35
C ARG A 157 -3.75 -18.51 11.62
N ASP A 158 -4.11 -18.75 12.88
CA ASP A 158 -5.50 -19.04 13.29
C ASP A 158 -6.41 -17.82 13.05
N ALA A 159 -5.91 -16.61 13.34
CA ALA A 159 -6.70 -15.41 13.09
C ALA A 159 -6.84 -15.14 11.58
N ILE A 160 -5.80 -15.39 10.77
CA ILE A 160 -5.86 -15.26 9.32
C ILE A 160 -6.84 -16.29 8.75
N LEU A 161 -6.77 -17.54 9.18
CA LEU A 161 -7.69 -18.60 8.74
C LEU A 161 -9.16 -18.23 9.05
N LYS A 162 -9.44 -17.76 10.26
CA LYS A 162 -10.78 -17.27 10.64
C LYS A 162 -11.25 -16.08 9.79
N ALA A 163 -10.30 -15.19 9.40
CA ALA A 163 -10.62 -14.08 8.51
C ALA A 163 -10.97 -14.58 7.10
N LEU A 164 -10.22 -15.56 6.56
CA LEU A 164 -10.51 -16.18 5.27
C LEU A 164 -11.84 -16.96 5.29
N GLU A 165 -12.12 -17.72 6.35
CA GLU A 165 -13.42 -18.40 6.55
C GLU A 165 -14.60 -17.40 6.56
N LYS A 166 -14.43 -16.27 7.27
CA LYS A 166 -15.41 -15.18 7.23
C LYS A 166 -15.53 -14.55 5.83
N SER A 167 -14.44 -14.50 5.08
CA SER A 167 -14.39 -14.01 3.70
C SER A 167 -15.16 -14.89 2.73
N GLY A 168 -15.25 -16.19 2.94
CA GLY A 168 -15.99 -17.13 2.09
C GLY A 168 -17.48 -16.82 1.88
N LYS A 169 -18.00 -15.77 2.53
CA LYS A 169 -19.33 -15.20 2.29
C LYS A 169 -19.32 -13.97 1.36
N ALA A 170 -18.13 -13.50 0.96
CA ALA A 170 -17.97 -12.45 -0.04
C ALA A 170 -17.88 -13.05 -1.45
N ASP A 171 -18.15 -12.23 -2.44
CA ASP A 171 -18.00 -12.63 -3.85
C ASP A 171 -16.54 -12.75 -4.26
N PHE A 172 -15.63 -12.00 -3.60
CA PHE A 172 -14.21 -11.97 -3.94
C PHE A 172 -13.34 -11.60 -2.73
N THR A 173 -12.23 -12.32 -2.53
CA THR A 173 -11.30 -12.16 -1.40
C THR A 173 -9.93 -11.70 -1.88
N ILE A 174 -9.50 -10.52 -1.42
CA ILE A 174 -8.19 -9.93 -1.71
C ILE A 174 -7.32 -10.03 -0.46
N VAL A 175 -6.18 -10.69 -0.56
CA VAL A 175 -5.22 -10.79 0.55
C VAL A 175 -4.07 -9.82 0.31
N LEU A 176 -3.77 -9.00 1.31
CA LEU A 176 -2.87 -7.86 1.23
C LEU A 176 -1.78 -7.98 2.31
N PRO A 177 -0.80 -8.90 2.15
CA PRO A 177 0.26 -9.13 3.11
C PRO A 177 1.36 -8.06 3.01
N HIS A 178 1.88 -7.67 4.16
CA HIS A 178 3.11 -6.89 4.27
C HIS A 178 4.23 -7.85 4.72
N TRP A 179 5.05 -8.32 3.76
CA TRP A 179 5.90 -9.50 3.91
C TRP A 179 7.16 -9.48 3.05
N GLY A 180 8.04 -10.47 3.24
CA GLY A 180 9.22 -10.71 2.40
C GLY A 180 10.49 -10.05 2.94
N ASP A 181 11.52 -10.01 2.11
CA ASP A 181 12.83 -9.47 2.44
C ASP A 181 13.06 -8.18 1.66
N GLU A 182 13.56 -7.13 2.33
CA GLU A 182 13.80 -5.83 1.72
C GLU A 182 14.84 -5.89 0.59
N TYR A 183 14.59 -5.14 -0.48
CA TYR A 183 15.49 -4.90 -1.63
C TYR A 183 15.75 -6.11 -2.53
N HIS A 184 15.10 -7.24 -2.32
CA HIS A 184 15.21 -8.43 -3.17
C HIS A 184 14.15 -8.39 -4.27
N LEU A 185 14.59 -8.48 -5.54
CA LEU A 185 13.70 -8.46 -6.72
C LEU A 185 12.94 -9.78 -6.92
N ARG A 186 13.35 -10.86 -6.26
CA ARG A 186 12.66 -12.16 -6.26
C ARG A 186 12.02 -12.41 -4.92
N HIS A 187 10.82 -12.98 -4.94
CA HIS A 187 10.18 -13.44 -3.72
C HIS A 187 10.99 -14.53 -3.00
N SER A 188 10.82 -14.64 -1.72
CA SER A 188 11.46 -15.66 -0.90
C SER A 188 10.60 -16.94 -0.83
N ALA A 189 11.21 -18.08 -0.51
CA ALA A 189 10.48 -19.33 -0.28
C ALA A 189 9.40 -19.18 0.82
N ARG A 190 9.61 -18.31 1.80
CA ARG A 190 8.58 -18.02 2.84
C ARG A 190 7.36 -17.30 2.27
N GLN A 191 7.56 -16.42 1.29
CA GLN A 191 6.46 -15.77 0.60
C GLN A 191 5.71 -16.78 -0.28
N GLU A 192 6.42 -17.69 -0.95
CA GLU A 192 5.84 -18.74 -1.76
C GLU A 192 4.99 -19.71 -0.91
N ASP A 193 5.55 -20.26 0.18
CA ASP A 193 4.83 -21.14 1.12
C ASP A 193 3.56 -20.45 1.70
N MET A 194 3.66 -19.15 2.01
CA MET A 194 2.53 -18.40 2.51
C MET A 194 1.48 -18.18 1.43
N ALA A 195 1.89 -17.87 0.20
CA ALA A 195 0.98 -17.68 -0.93
C ALA A 195 0.21 -18.97 -1.25
N GLU A 196 0.88 -20.13 -1.24
CA GLU A 196 0.22 -21.43 -1.41
C GLU A 196 -0.83 -21.66 -0.34
N TRP A 197 -0.47 -21.44 0.93
CA TRP A 197 -1.40 -21.61 2.04
C TRP A 197 -2.61 -20.67 1.95
N LEU A 198 -2.41 -19.40 1.57
CA LEU A 198 -3.48 -18.42 1.38
C LEU A 198 -4.43 -18.83 0.23
N ALA A 199 -3.86 -19.28 -0.90
CA ALA A 199 -4.64 -19.77 -2.03
C ALA A 199 -5.48 -21.02 -1.68
N GLU A 200 -4.91 -21.95 -0.89
CA GLU A 200 -5.63 -23.12 -0.38
C GLU A 200 -6.80 -22.75 0.55
N ASN A 201 -6.71 -21.63 1.24
CA ASN A 201 -7.71 -21.19 2.22
C ASN A 201 -8.63 -20.06 1.71
N GLY A 202 -8.73 -19.87 0.38
CA GLY A 202 -9.77 -19.06 -0.24
C GLY A 202 -9.40 -17.62 -0.57
N ALA A 203 -8.12 -17.33 -0.77
CA ALA A 203 -7.70 -16.10 -1.44
C ALA A 203 -7.99 -16.21 -2.94
N ASP A 204 -8.55 -15.15 -3.56
CA ASP A 204 -8.75 -15.05 -5.00
C ASP A 204 -7.62 -14.28 -5.70
N VAL A 205 -6.93 -13.41 -4.97
CA VAL A 205 -5.75 -12.67 -5.39
C VAL A 205 -4.90 -12.29 -4.18
N ILE A 206 -3.58 -12.26 -4.35
CA ILE A 206 -2.63 -11.83 -3.32
C ILE A 206 -1.79 -10.68 -3.86
N ILE A 207 -1.74 -9.56 -3.14
CA ILE A 207 -0.97 -8.36 -3.51
C ILE A 207 -0.14 -7.93 -2.31
N GLY A 208 1.18 -8.15 -2.40
CA GLY A 208 2.13 -7.92 -1.32
C GLY A 208 2.77 -6.55 -1.34
N ALA A 209 3.31 -6.17 -0.18
CA ALA A 209 4.12 -4.98 0.06
C ALA A 209 5.25 -5.31 1.04
N HIS A 210 6.14 -4.38 1.34
CA HIS A 210 7.28 -4.41 2.25
C HIS A 210 8.66 -4.45 1.56
N PRO A 211 8.96 -5.25 0.52
CA PRO A 211 10.31 -5.33 -0.03
C PRO A 211 10.88 -4.02 -0.58
N HIS A 212 10.07 -2.97 -0.70
CA HIS A 212 10.41 -1.63 -1.23
C HIS A 212 10.92 -1.64 -2.67
N VAL A 213 10.85 -2.77 -3.33
CA VAL A 213 11.12 -2.97 -4.76
C VAL A 213 10.01 -3.80 -5.35
N VAL A 214 9.77 -3.65 -6.64
CA VAL A 214 8.84 -4.53 -7.36
C VAL A 214 9.47 -5.92 -7.40
N GLN A 215 8.73 -6.91 -6.90
CA GLN A 215 9.07 -8.31 -7.03
C GLN A 215 8.31 -8.95 -8.18
N ASP A 216 8.75 -10.13 -8.58
CA ASP A 216 8.11 -10.94 -9.60
C ASP A 216 6.65 -11.31 -9.27
N THR A 217 5.93 -11.69 -10.29
CA THR A 217 4.54 -12.15 -10.20
C THR A 217 4.45 -13.63 -10.51
N ALA A 218 3.43 -14.31 -9.97
CA ALA A 218 3.18 -15.73 -10.21
C ALA A 218 1.69 -16.04 -10.27
N ALA A 219 1.37 -17.23 -10.77
CA ALA A 219 0.07 -17.86 -10.56
C ALA A 219 0.28 -19.05 -9.61
N VAL A 220 -0.26 -18.93 -8.39
CA VAL A 220 -0.17 -19.95 -7.36
C VAL A 220 -1.53 -20.63 -7.22
N ARG A 221 -1.61 -21.95 -7.49
CA ARG A 221 -2.88 -22.70 -7.50
C ARG A 221 -3.98 -22.06 -8.37
N GLY A 222 -3.56 -21.33 -9.41
CA GLY A 222 -4.47 -20.68 -10.36
C GLY A 222 -4.90 -19.26 -9.98
N ILE A 223 -4.50 -18.73 -8.82
CA ILE A 223 -4.75 -17.33 -8.47
C ILE A 223 -3.52 -16.45 -8.73
N PRO A 224 -3.69 -15.18 -9.14
CA PRO A 224 -2.57 -14.26 -9.29
C PRO A 224 -1.97 -13.88 -7.95
N VAL A 225 -0.63 -13.82 -7.92
CA VAL A 225 0.17 -13.32 -6.80
C VAL A 225 1.13 -12.26 -7.32
N ILE A 226 1.00 -11.04 -6.84
CA ILE A 226 1.95 -9.95 -7.03
C ILE A 226 2.71 -9.83 -5.71
N TYR A 227 3.97 -10.31 -5.67
CA TYR A 227 4.67 -10.45 -4.39
C TYR A 227 5.05 -9.13 -3.74
N SER A 228 5.36 -8.09 -4.52
CA SER A 228 5.56 -6.73 -4.00
C SER A 228 5.33 -5.67 -5.06
N LEU A 229 4.62 -4.61 -4.68
CA LEU A 229 4.36 -3.44 -5.53
C LEU A 229 5.53 -2.45 -5.56
N GLY A 230 6.50 -2.51 -4.64
CA GLY A 230 7.49 -1.46 -4.45
C GLY A 230 6.94 -0.28 -3.62
N ASN A 231 7.51 0.92 -3.85
CA ASN A 231 7.15 2.14 -3.11
C ASN A 231 6.39 3.13 -3.98
N ALA A 232 5.18 3.54 -3.60
CA ALA A 232 4.42 4.60 -4.26
C ALA A 232 5.15 5.95 -4.16
N VAL A 233 5.35 6.44 -2.95
CA VAL A 233 6.12 7.65 -2.70
C VAL A 233 7.08 7.42 -1.55
N SER A 234 8.38 7.67 -1.81
CA SER A 234 9.45 7.39 -0.84
C SER A 234 10.71 8.20 -1.17
N ASN A 235 11.53 8.48 -0.16
CA ASN A 235 12.87 9.04 -0.33
C ASN A 235 13.98 7.98 -0.19
N MET A 236 13.66 6.70 -0.29
CA MET A 236 14.66 5.63 -0.17
C MET A 236 15.68 5.67 -1.29
N SER A 237 17.00 5.56 -0.93
CA SER A 237 18.10 5.68 -1.88
C SER A 237 18.61 4.35 -2.43
N ALA A 238 18.18 3.23 -1.86
CA ALA A 238 18.58 1.90 -2.34
C ALA A 238 18.17 1.69 -3.80
N ALA A 239 18.87 0.80 -4.49
CA ALA A 239 18.58 0.48 -5.89
C ALA A 239 17.11 -0.02 -6.05
N ASN A 240 16.48 0.36 -7.14
CA ASN A 240 15.13 -0.04 -7.56
C ASN A 240 13.96 0.50 -6.70
N THR A 241 14.23 1.21 -5.58
CA THR A 241 13.19 1.65 -4.64
C THR A 241 12.34 2.85 -5.10
N GLN A 242 12.60 3.40 -6.28
CA GLN A 242 11.79 4.44 -6.90
C GLN A 242 10.79 3.89 -7.94
N LEU A 243 10.92 2.61 -8.29
CA LEU A 243 10.03 1.93 -9.24
C LEU A 243 8.93 1.21 -8.47
N GLU A 244 7.71 1.30 -8.97
CA GLU A 244 6.50 0.78 -8.34
C GLU A 244 5.56 0.16 -9.38
N LEU A 245 4.64 -0.68 -8.92
CA LEU A 245 3.46 -1.12 -9.66
C LEU A 245 2.19 -0.57 -9.02
N MET A 246 1.32 0.04 -9.83
CA MET A 246 -0.09 0.18 -9.53
C MET A 246 -0.82 -1.00 -10.16
N VAL A 247 -1.63 -1.69 -9.37
CA VAL A 247 -2.41 -2.86 -9.83
C VAL A 247 -3.87 -2.50 -9.93
N THR A 248 -4.44 -2.66 -11.13
CA THR A 248 -5.87 -2.50 -11.36
C THR A 248 -6.54 -3.86 -11.51
N LEU A 249 -7.45 -4.18 -10.59
CA LEU A 249 -8.28 -5.38 -10.64
C LEU A 249 -9.64 -5.03 -11.24
N ARG A 250 -10.03 -5.73 -12.29
CA ARG A 250 -11.38 -5.63 -12.88
C ARG A 250 -12.17 -6.87 -12.50
N ILE A 251 -13.11 -6.69 -11.56
CA ILE A 251 -13.97 -7.77 -11.06
C ILE A 251 -15.36 -7.54 -11.63
N VAL A 252 -15.87 -8.49 -12.38
CA VAL A 252 -17.13 -8.39 -13.09
C VAL A 252 -18.13 -9.45 -12.65
N ARG A 253 -19.41 -9.09 -12.57
CA ARG A 253 -20.51 -10.03 -12.38
C ARG A 253 -21.18 -10.29 -13.72
N HIS A 254 -21.22 -11.53 -14.14
CA HIS A 254 -21.93 -11.95 -15.36
C HIS A 254 -23.45 -12.06 -15.13
N GLY A 255 -24.20 -12.09 -16.23
CA GLY A 255 -25.68 -12.18 -16.18
C GLY A 255 -26.20 -13.49 -15.54
N ASN A 256 -25.40 -14.54 -15.51
CA ASN A 256 -25.70 -15.81 -14.80
C ASN A 256 -25.37 -15.73 -13.28
N GLY A 257 -24.83 -14.61 -12.80
CA GLY A 257 -24.47 -14.39 -11.40
C GLY A 257 -23.00 -14.69 -11.05
N ASP A 258 -22.24 -15.31 -11.94
CA ASP A 258 -20.84 -15.65 -11.73
C ASP A 258 -19.96 -14.40 -11.60
N ILE A 259 -18.99 -14.46 -10.70
CA ILE A 259 -17.97 -13.44 -10.51
C ILE A 259 -16.69 -13.86 -11.20
N GLN A 260 -16.11 -12.96 -11.96
CA GLN A 260 -14.84 -13.16 -12.64
C GLN A 260 -13.93 -11.97 -12.42
N MET A 261 -12.69 -12.21 -12.04
CA MET A 261 -11.62 -11.22 -12.13
C MET A 261 -10.95 -11.37 -13.52
N LEU A 262 -10.83 -10.25 -14.23
CA LEU A 262 -10.01 -10.22 -15.45
C LEU A 262 -8.52 -10.23 -15.05
N VAL A 263 -7.65 -10.48 -16.04
CA VAL A 263 -6.20 -10.43 -15.82
C VAL A 263 -5.85 -9.08 -15.19
N PRO A 264 -5.11 -9.06 -14.05
CA PRO A 264 -4.70 -7.81 -13.41
C PRO A 264 -3.90 -6.93 -14.38
N GLU A 265 -4.24 -5.67 -14.44
CA GLU A 265 -3.48 -4.67 -15.18
C GLU A 265 -2.39 -4.09 -14.30
N LEU A 266 -1.15 -4.06 -14.79
CA LEU A 266 0.03 -3.61 -14.07
C LEU A 266 0.55 -2.33 -14.72
N THR A 267 0.41 -1.20 -14.05
CA THR A 267 0.94 0.09 -14.49
C THR A 267 2.24 0.40 -13.76
N TRP A 268 3.32 0.57 -14.50
CA TRP A 268 4.61 0.93 -13.94
C TRP A 268 4.67 2.41 -13.61
N LEU A 269 5.01 2.71 -12.37
CA LEU A 269 5.14 4.07 -11.86
C LEU A 269 6.58 4.34 -11.39
N TRP A 270 6.94 5.62 -11.44
CA TRP A 270 8.21 6.12 -10.94
C TRP A 270 7.99 7.21 -9.90
N CYS A 271 8.57 7.06 -8.73
CA CYS A 271 8.65 8.12 -7.74
C CYS A 271 9.83 9.05 -8.07
N SER A 272 9.57 10.11 -8.81
CA SER A 272 10.56 11.16 -9.05
C SER A 272 10.77 12.00 -7.80
N ARG A 273 12.04 12.36 -7.57
CA ARG A 273 12.47 13.19 -6.45
C ARG A 273 12.65 14.65 -6.88
N PRO A 274 12.74 15.59 -5.91
CA PRO A 274 13.01 17.00 -6.19
C PRO A 274 14.25 17.20 -7.08
N GLY A 275 14.08 17.95 -8.17
CA GLY A 275 15.11 18.18 -9.19
C GLY A 275 15.23 17.09 -10.26
N GLY A 276 14.39 16.07 -10.22
CA GLY A 276 14.24 15.06 -11.26
C GLY A 276 13.22 15.49 -12.32
N TYR A 277 12.00 15.02 -12.25
CA TYR A 277 10.92 15.45 -13.14
C TYR A 277 10.43 16.85 -12.79
N THR A 278 10.20 17.12 -11.49
CA THR A 278 9.78 18.43 -10.98
C THR A 278 10.70 18.90 -9.84
N ASP A 279 10.34 20.03 -9.17
CA ASP A 279 11.04 20.51 -7.97
C ASP A 279 10.53 19.85 -6.68
N ASP A 280 9.58 18.93 -6.79
CA ASP A 280 8.98 18.22 -5.68
C ASP A 280 8.93 16.71 -5.97
N TYR A 281 8.44 15.91 -5.03
CA TYR A 281 8.13 14.52 -5.28
C TYR A 281 6.93 14.41 -6.23
N ALA A 282 7.02 13.47 -7.19
CA ALA A 282 5.95 13.17 -8.11
C ALA A 282 5.95 11.68 -8.47
N VAL A 283 4.80 11.04 -8.39
CA VAL A 283 4.58 9.68 -8.89
C VAL A 283 4.02 9.79 -10.30
N ILE A 284 4.74 9.23 -11.27
CA ILE A 284 4.42 9.37 -12.69
C ILE A 284 4.39 8.02 -13.41
N PRO A 285 3.52 7.81 -14.41
CA PRO A 285 3.53 6.61 -15.24
C PRO A 285 4.81 6.53 -16.08
N VAL A 286 5.56 5.43 -15.95
CA VAL A 286 6.85 5.25 -16.65
C VAL A 286 6.67 5.26 -18.16
N GLU A 287 5.70 4.50 -18.67
CA GLU A 287 5.53 4.30 -20.11
C GLU A 287 5.14 5.58 -20.83
N GLU A 288 4.45 6.50 -20.17
CA GLU A 288 4.09 7.81 -20.72
C GLU A 288 5.27 8.77 -20.80
N HIS A 289 6.34 8.53 -20.01
CA HIS A 289 7.49 9.40 -19.90
C HIS A 289 8.72 8.87 -20.64
N ILE A 290 8.71 7.62 -21.10
CA ILE A 290 9.78 7.08 -21.96
C ILE A 290 9.82 7.85 -23.29
N GLY A 291 11.02 8.29 -23.70
CA GLY A 291 11.24 9.10 -24.90
C GLY A 291 11.10 10.61 -24.67
N ARG A 292 10.75 11.07 -23.46
CA ARG A 292 10.52 12.50 -23.14
C ARG A 292 11.59 13.06 -22.19
N ARG A 293 12.87 12.74 -22.46
CA ARG A 293 13.99 13.13 -21.60
C ARG A 293 14.13 14.64 -21.42
N ASP A 294 13.78 15.41 -22.42
CA ASP A 294 13.85 16.88 -22.45
C ASP A 294 12.76 17.56 -21.59
N GLU A 295 11.74 16.83 -21.16
CA GLU A 295 10.74 17.32 -20.19
C GLU A 295 11.27 17.27 -18.73
N TRP A 296 12.37 16.57 -18.48
CA TRP A 296 12.93 16.39 -17.14
C TRP A 296 13.93 17.50 -16.78
N LYS A 297 13.80 18.03 -15.57
CA LYS A 297 14.78 18.98 -15.03
C LYS A 297 16.14 18.33 -14.82
N GLY A 298 16.15 17.10 -14.29
CA GLY A 298 17.34 16.28 -14.07
C GLY A 298 17.41 15.09 -15.02
N GLY A 299 18.09 15.24 -16.16
CA GLY A 299 18.25 14.15 -17.13
C GLY A 299 18.87 12.88 -16.55
N TRP A 300 19.65 13.00 -15.47
CA TRP A 300 20.22 11.86 -14.75
C TRP A 300 19.13 10.97 -14.09
N GLU A 301 18.02 11.57 -13.63
CA GLU A 301 16.95 10.81 -13.03
C GLU A 301 16.10 10.13 -14.09
N TYR A 302 15.88 10.77 -15.24
CA TYR A 302 15.30 10.13 -16.41
C TYR A 302 16.08 8.87 -16.82
N ASP A 303 17.40 8.98 -16.97
CA ASP A 303 18.26 7.85 -17.36
C ASP A 303 18.20 6.73 -16.30
N LYS A 304 18.12 7.10 -15.01
CA LYS A 304 17.91 6.15 -13.91
C LYS A 304 16.54 5.46 -13.98
N MET A 305 15.47 6.21 -14.27
CA MET A 305 14.12 5.65 -14.42
C MET A 305 14.11 4.59 -15.54
N VAL A 306 14.57 4.94 -16.73
CA VAL A 306 14.59 4.03 -17.88
C VAL A 306 15.41 2.78 -17.58
N SER A 307 16.65 2.95 -17.10
CA SER A 307 17.53 1.80 -16.81
C SER A 307 17.00 0.90 -15.69
N THR A 308 16.33 1.48 -14.70
CA THR A 308 15.70 0.70 -13.61
C THR A 308 14.49 -0.07 -14.12
N TYR A 309 13.63 0.59 -14.88
CA TYR A 309 12.45 -0.02 -15.49
C TYR A 309 12.82 -1.22 -16.37
N GLU A 310 13.76 -1.02 -17.30
CA GLU A 310 14.22 -2.09 -18.19
C GLU A 310 14.78 -3.29 -17.40
N ARG A 311 15.61 -3.01 -16.39
CA ARG A 311 16.21 -4.06 -15.55
C ARG A 311 15.18 -4.83 -14.75
N VAL A 312 14.24 -4.16 -14.10
CA VAL A 312 13.25 -4.81 -13.23
C VAL A 312 12.19 -5.51 -14.05
N ARG A 313 11.69 -4.89 -15.14
CA ARG A 313 10.71 -5.51 -16.04
C ARG A 313 11.22 -6.83 -16.64
N ASN A 314 12.50 -6.93 -16.99
CA ASN A 314 13.09 -8.14 -17.54
C ASN A 314 13.27 -9.26 -16.48
N ASN A 315 13.10 -8.97 -15.20
CA ASN A 315 13.15 -9.94 -14.11
C ASN A 315 11.77 -10.38 -13.63
N ASN A 316 10.70 -9.74 -14.08
CA ASN A 316 9.30 -10.07 -13.87
C ASN A 316 8.74 -10.90 -15.04
#